data_e63577eeae97914481a3f3200e41b7bd
#
_entry.id   e63577eeae97914481a3f3200e41b7bd
#
_cell.length_a   1.000
_cell.length_b   1.000
_cell.length_c   1.000
_cell.angle_alpha   90.00
_cell.angle_beta   90.00
_cell.angle_gamma   90.00
#
_symmetry.space_group_name_H-M   'P 1'
#
loop_
_entity.id
_entity.type
_entity.pdbx_description
1 polymer ?
#
loop_
_entity_poly.entity_id
_entity_poly.type
_entity_poly.pdbx_seq_one_letter_code
_entity_poly.pdbx_strand_id
1 'polypeptide(L)'
;MNKLIGILEDDEGIRDILQFLLLEEGYEVECYTTVNNFLTKKDSNPDLFILDVMLPDGNGLEVCKMLKSSPKTSAIPVIMMSAHADLQQMNSACRAEEFVKKPFDIFAMLEKIVQLLNKDNPLAH
;
A
#
# COMPACT_ATOMS: atom_id res chain seq x y z
N MET A 1 20.45 0.49 1.68
CA MET A 1 19.37 0.26 2.64
C MET A 1 18.13 -0.21 1.92
N ASN A 2 17.46 -1.19 2.50
CA ASN A 2 16.27 -1.74 1.88
C ASN A 2 15.06 -0.83 2.11
N LYS A 3 14.23 -0.71 1.07
CA LYS A 3 12.97 0.01 1.21
C LYS A 3 12.00 -0.83 2.02
N LEU A 4 11.18 -0.16 2.84
CA LEU A 4 10.17 -0.78 3.68
C LEU A 4 8.79 -0.55 3.07
N ILE A 5 8.01 -1.62 2.95
CA ILE A 5 6.65 -1.56 2.42
C ILE A 5 5.69 -1.97 3.53
N GLY A 6 4.71 -1.10 3.81
CA GLY A 6 3.65 -1.38 4.78
C GLY A 6 2.42 -1.91 4.06
N ILE A 7 1.91 -3.06 4.49
CA ILE A 7 0.76 -3.73 3.88
C ILE A 7 -0.37 -3.82 4.90
N LEU A 8 -1.54 -3.29 4.55
CA LEU A 8 -2.76 -3.40 5.36
C LEU A 8 -3.76 -4.27 4.60
N GLU A 9 -3.84 -5.53 4.97
CA GLU A 9 -4.63 -6.54 4.29
C GLU A 9 -5.01 -7.64 5.28
N ASP A 10 -6.29 -7.95 5.42
CA ASP A 10 -6.77 -8.98 6.33
C ASP A 10 -6.75 -10.38 5.73
N ASP A 11 -6.74 -10.51 4.41
CA ASP A 11 -6.70 -11.82 3.75
C ASP A 11 -5.30 -12.41 3.85
N GLU A 12 -5.18 -13.55 4.53
CA GLU A 12 -3.89 -14.17 4.76
C GLU A 12 -3.21 -14.61 3.46
N GLY A 13 -3.98 -15.13 2.51
CA GLY A 13 -3.42 -15.60 1.23
C GLY A 13 -2.81 -14.47 0.42
N ILE A 14 -3.52 -13.35 0.34
CA ILE A 14 -3.01 -12.17 -0.39
C ILE A 14 -1.79 -11.59 0.33
N ARG A 15 -1.88 -11.48 1.64
CA ARG A 15 -0.79 -10.95 2.46
C ARG A 15 0.48 -11.79 2.31
N ASP A 16 0.33 -13.12 2.39
CA ASP A 16 1.46 -14.04 2.31
C ASP A 16 2.15 -13.96 0.95
N ILE A 17 1.38 -13.91 -0.14
CA ILE A 17 1.97 -13.88 -1.46
C ILE A 17 2.69 -12.55 -1.73
N LEU A 18 2.11 -11.43 -1.29
CA LEU A 18 2.76 -10.12 -1.40
C LEU A 18 4.04 -10.08 -0.58
N GLN A 19 3.97 -10.57 0.65
CA GLN A 19 5.14 -10.57 1.54
C GLN A 19 6.27 -11.41 0.95
N PHE A 20 5.96 -12.61 0.49
CA PHE A 20 6.95 -13.50 -0.10
C PHE A 20 7.67 -12.84 -1.29
N LEU A 21 6.89 -12.30 -2.21
CA LEU A 21 7.46 -11.72 -3.42
C LEU A 21 8.26 -10.46 -3.14
N LEU A 22 7.79 -9.62 -2.23
CA LEU A 22 8.52 -8.40 -1.89
C LEU A 22 9.82 -8.69 -1.16
N LEU A 23 9.81 -9.68 -0.27
CA LEU A 23 11.04 -10.10 0.40
C LEU A 23 12.04 -10.68 -0.60
N GLU A 24 11.57 -11.43 -1.59
CA GLU A 24 12.44 -11.96 -2.65
C GLU A 24 13.10 -10.84 -3.46
N GLU A 25 12.41 -9.71 -3.61
CA GLU A 25 12.96 -8.55 -4.33
C GLU A 25 13.86 -7.67 -3.46
N GLY A 26 14.09 -8.05 -2.21
CA GLY A 26 14.97 -7.32 -1.33
C GLY A 26 14.32 -6.22 -0.52
N TYR A 27 13.00 -6.11 -0.54
CA TYR A 27 12.28 -5.14 0.30
C TYR A 27 12.07 -5.69 1.70
N GLU A 28 11.96 -4.80 2.67
CA GLU A 28 11.46 -5.13 3.99
C GLU A 28 9.94 -4.93 3.99
N VAL A 29 9.22 -5.73 4.75
CA VAL A 29 7.76 -5.72 4.74
C VAL A 29 7.22 -5.70 6.17
N GLU A 30 6.25 -4.83 6.42
CA GLU A 30 5.46 -4.84 7.64
C GLU A 30 4.01 -5.06 7.28
N CYS A 31 3.38 -6.05 7.90
CA CYS A 31 2.00 -6.41 7.62
C CYS A 31 1.09 -6.08 8.79
N TYR A 32 -0.08 -5.54 8.47
CA TYR A 32 -1.12 -5.21 9.43
C TYR A 32 -2.42 -5.84 8.95
N THR A 33 -3.21 -6.39 9.85
CA THR A 33 -4.44 -7.08 9.49
C THR A 33 -5.71 -6.27 9.76
N THR A 34 -5.61 -5.22 10.56
CA THR A 34 -6.74 -4.37 10.91
C THR A 34 -6.31 -2.90 10.89
N VAL A 35 -7.30 -2.01 10.77
CA VAL A 35 -7.03 -0.57 10.86
C VAL A 35 -6.42 -0.24 12.22
N ASN A 36 -6.95 -0.84 13.29
CA ASN A 36 -6.43 -0.58 14.63
C ASN A 36 -4.96 -0.97 14.76
N ASN A 37 -4.56 -2.13 14.24
CA ASN A 37 -3.16 -2.55 14.25
C ASN A 37 -2.29 -1.55 13.50
N PHE A 38 -2.78 -1.07 12.36
CA PHE A 38 -2.06 -0.10 11.55
C PHE A 38 -1.85 1.21 12.30
N LEU A 39 -2.91 1.72 12.93
CA LEU A 39 -2.87 3.01 13.61
C LEU A 39 -2.04 2.99 14.88
N THR A 40 -1.92 1.84 15.53
CA THR A 40 -1.18 1.74 16.79
C THR A 40 0.32 1.50 16.61
N LYS A 41 0.75 1.10 15.42
CA LYS A 41 2.18 0.91 15.14
C LYS A 41 2.75 2.13 14.45
N LYS A 42 3.22 3.09 15.24
CA LYS A 42 3.66 4.39 14.74
C LYS A 42 5.16 4.54 14.60
N ASP A 43 5.93 3.50 14.90
CA ASP A 43 7.38 3.62 14.96
C ASP A 43 8.09 3.37 13.63
N SER A 44 7.36 2.93 12.62
CA SER A 44 7.94 2.65 11.32
C SER A 44 7.61 3.75 10.32
N ASN A 45 8.52 3.97 9.39
CA ASN A 45 8.34 4.92 8.30
C ASN A 45 8.43 4.17 6.98
N PRO A 46 7.35 3.52 6.53
CA PRO A 46 7.36 2.85 5.24
C PRO A 46 7.65 3.80 4.09
N ASP A 47 8.26 3.26 3.06
CA ASP A 47 8.53 3.99 1.82
C ASP A 47 7.35 3.91 0.84
N LEU A 48 6.44 2.97 1.09
CA LEU A 48 5.24 2.78 0.28
C LEU A 48 4.20 2.02 1.11
N PHE A 49 2.93 2.35 0.92
CA PHE A 49 1.81 1.63 1.54
C PHE A 49 0.99 0.89 0.50
N ILE A 50 0.59 -0.35 0.83
CA ILE A 50 -0.41 -1.10 0.07
C ILE A 50 -1.59 -1.33 1.02
N LEU A 51 -2.74 -0.77 0.67
CA LEU A 51 -3.92 -0.75 1.55
C LEU A 51 -5.11 -1.40 0.86
N ASP A 52 -5.75 -2.36 1.54
CA ASP A 52 -7.02 -2.88 1.08
C ASP A 52 -8.14 -1.91 1.46
N VAL A 53 -9.18 -1.82 0.64
CA VAL A 53 -10.32 -0.95 0.92
C VAL A 53 -11.17 -1.52 2.05
N MET A 54 -11.52 -2.80 1.99
CA MET A 54 -12.43 -3.42 2.96
C MET A 54 -11.68 -4.18 4.03
N LEU A 55 -11.77 -3.70 5.26
CA LEU A 55 -11.08 -4.27 6.42
C LEU A 55 -12.11 -4.61 7.50
N PRO A 56 -11.79 -5.55 8.42
CA PRO A 56 -12.75 -5.96 9.44
C PRO A 56 -13.25 -4.81 10.33
N ASP A 57 -12.41 -3.84 10.60
CA ASP A 57 -12.72 -2.75 11.52
C ASP A 57 -12.69 -1.37 10.87
N GLY A 58 -12.76 -1.30 9.54
CA GLY A 58 -12.78 0.01 8.89
C GLY A 58 -12.61 -0.04 7.39
N ASN A 59 -12.24 1.10 6.85
CA ASN A 59 -12.14 1.33 5.41
C ASN A 59 -10.76 1.90 5.07
N GLY A 60 -10.06 1.23 4.16
CA GLY A 60 -8.73 1.65 3.74
C GLY A 60 -8.70 3.00 3.04
N LEU A 61 -9.80 3.42 2.43
CA LEU A 61 -9.89 4.76 1.83
C LEU A 61 -9.76 5.85 2.89
N GLU A 62 -10.36 5.64 4.05
CA GLU A 62 -10.23 6.59 5.17
C GLU A 62 -8.79 6.62 5.69
N VAL A 63 -8.14 5.45 5.74
CA VAL A 63 -6.73 5.38 6.13
C VAL A 63 -5.87 6.16 5.12
N CYS A 64 -6.13 5.99 3.84
CA CYS A 64 -5.42 6.72 2.79
C CYS A 64 -5.61 8.23 2.93
N LYS A 65 -6.84 8.69 3.16
CA LYS A 65 -7.11 10.10 3.39
C LYS A 65 -6.31 10.65 4.56
N MET A 66 -6.28 9.90 5.64
CA MET A 66 -5.53 10.28 6.84
C MET A 66 -4.04 10.42 6.53
N LEU A 67 -3.47 9.43 5.83
CA LEU A 67 -2.06 9.46 5.46
C LEU A 67 -1.75 10.65 4.55
N LYS A 68 -2.61 10.93 3.60
CA LYS A 68 -2.41 12.05 2.66
C LYS A 68 -2.63 13.41 3.29
N SER A 69 -3.32 13.45 4.44
CA SER A 69 -3.56 14.69 5.17
C SER A 69 -2.47 15.04 6.18
N SER A 70 -1.57 14.11 6.46
CA SER A 70 -0.50 14.32 7.44
C SER A 70 0.80 14.71 6.73
N PRO A 71 1.49 15.76 7.17
CA PRO A 71 2.77 16.16 6.56
C PRO A 71 3.83 15.05 6.61
N LYS A 72 3.77 14.18 7.60
CA LYS A 72 4.75 13.10 7.76
C LYS A 72 4.59 12.00 6.73
N THR A 73 3.37 11.80 6.20
CA THR A 73 3.07 10.66 5.34
C THR A 73 2.53 11.05 3.97
N SER A 74 2.20 12.33 3.76
CA SER A 74 1.54 12.77 2.52
C SER A 74 2.35 12.49 1.25
N ALA A 75 3.67 12.46 1.36
CA ALA A 75 4.55 12.20 0.20
C ALA A 75 4.80 10.72 -0.03
N ILE A 76 4.38 9.84 0.89
CA ILE A 76 4.60 8.40 0.74
C ILE A 76 3.57 7.84 -0.24
N PRO A 77 4.01 7.15 -1.31
CA PRO A 77 3.05 6.59 -2.28
C PRO A 77 2.16 5.53 -1.65
N VAL A 78 0.90 5.51 -2.08
CA VAL A 78 -0.11 4.57 -1.63
C VAL A 78 -0.70 3.85 -2.82
N ILE A 79 -0.76 2.52 -2.73
CA ILE A 79 -1.49 1.67 -3.67
C ILE A 79 -2.72 1.15 -2.95
N MET A 80 -3.90 1.41 -3.51
CA MET A 80 -5.15 0.86 -2.97
C MET A 80 -5.52 -0.39 -3.73
N MET A 81 -5.98 -1.41 -3.01
CA MET A 81 -6.48 -2.66 -3.58
C MET A 81 -7.96 -2.81 -3.28
N SER A 82 -8.76 -3.24 -4.26
CA SER A 82 -10.18 -3.46 -4.03
C SER A 82 -10.74 -4.57 -4.90
N ALA A 83 -11.61 -5.39 -4.31
CA ALA A 83 -12.41 -6.37 -5.06
C ALA A 83 -13.58 -5.71 -5.80
N HIS A 84 -13.95 -4.51 -5.40
CA HIS A 84 -15.05 -3.76 -6.01
C HIS A 84 -14.51 -2.69 -6.95
N ALA A 85 -15.19 -2.48 -8.07
CA ALA A 85 -14.55 -1.98 -9.26
C ALA A 85 -14.74 -0.51 -9.58
N ASP A 86 -15.28 0.32 -8.70
CA ASP A 86 -15.40 1.72 -9.05
C ASP A 86 -14.14 2.50 -8.65
N LEU A 87 -13.10 2.31 -9.46
CA LEU A 87 -11.82 2.95 -9.22
C LEU A 87 -11.88 4.47 -9.35
N GLN A 88 -12.83 5.00 -10.15
CA GLN A 88 -13.00 6.44 -10.29
C GLN A 88 -13.54 7.08 -9.02
N GLN A 89 -14.53 6.44 -8.39
CA GLN A 89 -15.04 6.92 -7.10
C GLN A 89 -13.97 6.83 -6.02
N MET A 90 -13.19 5.76 -6.03
CA MET A 90 -12.10 5.62 -5.08
C MET A 90 -11.05 6.71 -5.26
N ASN A 91 -10.73 7.06 -6.51
CA ASN A 91 -9.77 8.11 -6.79
C ASN A 91 -10.23 9.47 -6.28
N SER A 92 -11.53 9.76 -6.34
CA SER A 92 -12.06 11.02 -5.79
C SER A 92 -12.13 10.99 -4.27
N ALA A 93 -12.17 9.80 -3.64
CA ALA A 93 -12.24 9.65 -2.20
C ALA A 93 -10.89 9.80 -1.50
N CYS A 94 -9.80 9.42 -2.17
CA CYS A 94 -8.46 9.58 -1.64
C CYS A 94 -7.47 9.79 -2.79
N ARG A 95 -6.29 10.32 -2.49
CA ARG A 95 -5.28 10.66 -3.51
C ARG A 95 -4.18 9.61 -3.56
N ALA A 96 -4.57 8.33 -3.62
CA ALA A 96 -3.61 7.26 -3.80
C ALA A 96 -2.95 7.36 -5.17
N GLU A 97 -1.69 6.96 -5.25
CA GLU A 97 -0.94 6.97 -6.50
C GLU A 97 -1.42 5.94 -7.49
N GLU A 98 -1.91 4.78 -6.99
CA GLU A 98 -2.40 3.70 -7.84
C GLU A 98 -3.59 3.02 -7.19
N PHE A 99 -4.48 2.51 -8.04
CA PHE A 99 -5.63 1.69 -7.64
C PHE A 99 -5.56 0.37 -8.40
N VAL A 100 -5.61 -0.74 -7.69
CA VAL A 100 -5.47 -2.07 -8.25
C VAL A 100 -6.71 -2.89 -7.92
N LYS A 101 -7.31 -3.50 -8.94
CA LYS A 101 -8.48 -4.34 -8.78
C LYS A 101 -8.05 -5.76 -8.43
N LYS A 102 -8.74 -6.37 -7.45
CA LYS A 102 -8.56 -7.79 -7.12
C LYS A 102 -9.45 -8.64 -8.01
N PRO A 103 -9.04 -9.81 -8.44
CA PRO A 103 -7.69 -10.36 -8.30
C PRO A 103 -6.72 -9.63 -9.22
N PHE A 104 -5.49 -9.46 -8.78
CA PHE A 104 -4.49 -8.73 -9.56
C PHE A 104 -3.38 -9.67 -10.02
N ASP A 105 -2.71 -9.26 -11.10
CA ASP A 105 -1.48 -9.91 -11.55
C ASP A 105 -0.33 -9.47 -10.63
N ILE A 106 0.33 -10.44 -9.99
CA ILE A 106 1.36 -10.14 -9.01
C ILE A 106 2.57 -9.44 -9.65
N PHE A 107 2.89 -9.77 -10.88
CA PHE A 107 4.01 -9.14 -11.57
C PHE A 107 3.68 -7.70 -11.97
N ALA A 108 2.44 -7.43 -12.34
CA ALA A 108 1.98 -6.08 -12.61
C ALA A 108 1.99 -5.24 -11.34
N MET A 109 1.60 -5.81 -10.21
CA MET A 109 1.67 -5.14 -8.91
C MET A 109 3.11 -4.80 -8.57
N LEU A 110 4.02 -5.75 -8.71
CA LEU A 110 5.43 -5.54 -8.42
C LEU A 110 6.01 -4.43 -9.29
N GLU A 111 5.64 -4.39 -10.56
CA GLU A 111 6.09 -3.34 -11.48
C GLU A 111 5.64 -1.96 -11.01
N LYS A 112 4.40 -1.82 -10.56
CA LYS A 112 3.90 -0.56 -10.02
C LYS A 112 4.66 -0.13 -8.77
N ILE A 113 4.95 -1.09 -7.89
CA ILE A 113 5.72 -0.83 -6.66
C ILE A 113 7.11 -0.29 -7.01
N VAL A 114 7.80 -0.98 -7.93
CA VAL A 114 9.14 -0.56 -8.34
C VAL A 114 9.11 0.84 -8.95
N GLN A 115 8.14 1.11 -9.82
CA GLN A 115 8.01 2.43 -10.45
C GLN A 115 7.80 3.54 -9.41
N LEU A 116 6.94 3.30 -8.44
CA LEU A 116 6.65 4.32 -7.42
C LEU A 116 7.85 4.55 -6.50
N LEU A 117 8.56 3.49 -6.14
CA LEU A 117 9.73 3.61 -5.26
C LEU A 117 10.90 4.29 -5.95
N ASN A 118 11.02 4.14 -7.26
CA ASN A 118 12.13 4.73 -8.02
C ASN A 118 11.83 6.14 -8.52
N LYS A 119 10.59 6.59 -8.41
CA LYS A 119 10.15 7.87 -8.98
C LYS A 119 10.89 9.06 -8.37
N ASP A 120 11.26 8.97 -7.10
CA ASP A 120 11.96 10.04 -6.38
C ASP A 120 13.47 9.93 -6.46
N ASN A 121 13.99 8.96 -7.21
CA ASN A 121 15.42 8.77 -7.37
C ASN A 121 15.89 9.44 -8.66
N PRO A 122 16.60 10.59 -8.56
CA PRO A 122 17.04 11.30 -9.78
C PRO A 122 18.00 10.50 -10.63
N LEU A 123 18.64 9.46 -10.07
CA LEU A 123 19.57 8.61 -10.81
C LEU A 123 18.86 7.47 -11.54
N ALA A 124 17.56 7.30 -11.35
CA ALA A 124 16.78 6.23 -11.97
C ALA A 124 16.26 6.59 -13.37
N HIS A 125 16.52 7.78 -13.83
CA HIS A 125 16.08 8.25 -15.14
C HIS A 125 17.14 8.02 -16.21
#